data_a46ed88cd2d0a69a671c7e2a36c79338
#
_entry.id   a46ed88cd2d0a69a671c7e2a36c79338
#
_cell.length_a   1.000
_cell.length_b   1.000
_cell.length_c   1.000
_cell.angle_alpha   90.00
_cell.angle_beta   90.00
_cell.angle_gamma   90.00
#
_symmetry.space_group_name_H-M   'P 1'
#
loop_
_entity.id
_entity.type
_entity.pdbx_description
1 polymer ?
#
loop_
_entity_poly.entity_id
_entity_poly.type
_entity_poly.pdbx_seq_one_letter_code
_entity_poly.pdbx_strand_id
1 'polypeptide(L)'
;MAFALAFTFQAQAQKADIQFEKTTIDLGKFGGDDLIKKCHFIFTNTGDAKLYIHQILTSCGCTTNSFPTRGIEPGESDTIFVTYNGTNKAPKKFRTSITIHSNAKNEMTRVYIKGEQLARPVKETEIIEVEE
;
A
#
# COMPACT_ATOMS: atom_id res chain seq x y z
N MET A 1 9.82 55.77 -25.08
CA MET A 1 10.53 54.66 -24.39
C MET A 1 9.53 53.60 -24.06
N ALA A 2 9.53 52.50 -24.81
CA ALA A 2 8.67 51.40 -24.53
C ALA A 2 9.41 50.44 -23.58
N PHE A 3 8.93 50.35 -22.34
CA PHE A 3 9.43 49.30 -21.45
C PHE A 3 8.72 48.02 -21.85
N ALA A 4 9.42 47.17 -22.55
CA ALA A 4 8.97 45.80 -22.74
C ALA A 4 9.17 45.10 -21.40
N LEU A 5 8.09 44.94 -20.64
CA LEU A 5 8.06 44.02 -19.52
C LEU A 5 8.10 42.62 -20.10
N ALA A 6 9.32 42.07 -20.17
CA ALA A 6 9.47 40.68 -20.50
C ALA A 6 8.99 39.90 -19.26
N PHE A 7 7.75 39.40 -19.31
CA PHE A 7 7.33 38.41 -18.37
C PHE A 7 8.05 37.11 -18.74
N THR A 8 9.12 36.84 -18.04
CA THR A 8 9.70 35.50 -18.09
C THR A 8 8.74 34.59 -17.35
N PHE A 9 7.91 33.90 -18.09
CA PHE A 9 7.22 32.76 -17.56
C PHE A 9 8.27 31.70 -17.26
N GLN A 10 8.65 31.58 -15.99
CA GLN A 10 9.31 30.37 -15.55
C GLN A 10 8.22 29.29 -15.52
N ALA A 11 8.17 28.51 -16.57
CA ALA A 11 7.38 27.32 -16.57
C ALA A 11 7.95 26.39 -15.52
N GLN A 12 7.34 26.37 -14.34
CA GLN A 12 7.64 25.34 -13.38
C GLN A 12 7.15 24.04 -13.98
N ALA A 13 8.06 23.07 -14.07
CA ALA A 13 7.71 21.75 -14.55
C ALA A 13 6.61 21.20 -13.66
N GLN A 14 5.48 20.86 -14.28
CA GLN A 14 4.38 20.24 -13.59
C GLN A 14 4.82 18.87 -13.08
N LYS A 15 4.43 18.51 -11.89
CA LYS A 15 4.82 17.26 -11.29
C LYS A 15 3.64 16.69 -10.50
N ALA A 16 3.39 15.42 -10.71
CA ALA A 16 2.46 14.68 -9.88
C ALA A 16 3.04 14.52 -8.48
N ASP A 17 2.20 14.34 -7.50
CA ASP A 17 2.60 13.97 -6.16
C ASP A 17 1.54 13.06 -5.56
N ILE A 18 1.95 12.29 -4.55
CA ILE A 18 1.07 11.30 -3.96
C ILE A 18 1.04 11.48 -2.45
N GLN A 19 -0.16 11.50 -1.89
CA GLN A 19 -0.35 11.58 -0.45
C GLN A 19 -1.35 10.53 -0.03
N PHE A 20 -0.98 9.73 0.95
CA PHE A 20 -1.82 8.67 1.50
C PHE A 20 -2.56 9.17 2.72
N GLU A 21 -3.83 8.76 2.88
CA GLU A 21 -4.59 9.06 4.10
C GLU A 21 -3.95 8.39 5.31
N LYS A 22 -3.49 7.15 5.13
CA LYS A 22 -2.79 6.40 6.15
C LYS A 22 -1.56 5.77 5.53
N THR A 23 -0.44 5.85 6.21
CA THR A 23 0.80 5.23 5.75
C THR A 23 1.06 3.89 6.43
N THR A 24 0.33 3.56 7.47
CA THR A 24 0.40 2.25 8.14
C THR A 24 -1.01 1.80 8.48
N ILE A 25 -1.32 0.57 8.12
CA ILE A 25 -2.59 -0.07 8.47
C ILE A 25 -2.29 -1.25 9.38
N ASP A 26 -2.95 -1.28 10.53
CA ASP A 26 -2.83 -2.38 11.48
C ASP A 26 -3.95 -3.37 11.19
N LEU A 27 -3.58 -4.57 10.76
CA LEU A 27 -4.54 -5.64 10.49
C LEU A 27 -5.06 -6.31 11.77
N GLY A 28 -4.49 -5.94 12.91
CA GLY A 28 -4.89 -6.50 14.19
C GLY A 28 -4.33 -7.89 14.44
N LYS A 29 -4.97 -8.60 15.36
CA LYS A 29 -4.63 -9.99 15.67
C LYS A 29 -5.57 -10.90 14.91
N PHE A 30 -5.03 -11.90 14.26
CA PHE A 30 -5.82 -12.87 13.50
C PHE A 30 -5.13 -14.23 13.51
N GLY A 31 -5.89 -15.28 13.24
CA GLY A 31 -5.35 -16.63 13.24
C GLY A 31 -6.45 -17.67 13.03
N GLY A 32 -6.13 -18.92 13.32
CA GLY A 32 -7.07 -20.01 13.09
C GLY A 32 -7.36 -20.20 11.62
N ASP A 33 -8.63 -20.06 11.25
CA ASP A 33 -9.07 -20.17 9.86
C ASP A 33 -9.14 -18.83 9.15
N ASP A 34 -8.85 -17.73 9.84
CA ASP A 34 -8.90 -16.38 9.29
C ASP A 34 -7.48 -15.88 9.02
N LEU A 35 -6.88 -16.38 7.95
CA LEU A 35 -5.48 -16.10 7.61
C LEU A 35 -5.33 -15.14 6.45
N ILE A 36 -6.42 -14.76 5.78
CA ILE A 36 -6.38 -13.84 4.65
C ILE A 36 -6.99 -12.52 5.12
N LYS A 37 -6.18 -11.47 5.11
CA LYS A 37 -6.62 -10.14 5.54
C LYS A 37 -6.53 -9.17 4.39
N LYS A 38 -7.60 -8.42 4.16
CA LYS A 38 -7.68 -7.44 3.09
C LYS A 38 -7.76 -6.05 3.67
N CYS A 39 -7.06 -5.13 3.05
CA CYS A 39 -7.12 -3.72 3.42
C CYS A 39 -6.93 -2.86 2.18
N HIS A 40 -7.02 -1.56 2.36
CA HIS A 40 -6.86 -0.63 1.25
C HIS A 40 -6.20 0.65 1.73
N PHE A 41 -5.48 1.28 0.82
CA PHE A 41 -4.86 2.58 1.05
C PHE A 41 -5.47 3.57 0.08
N ILE A 42 -6.03 4.64 0.61
CA ILE A 42 -6.57 5.72 -0.18
C ILE A 42 -5.50 6.77 -0.37
N PHE A 43 -5.29 7.20 -1.60
CA PHE A 43 -4.30 8.22 -1.92
C PHE A 43 -4.93 9.31 -2.76
N THR A 44 -4.32 10.48 -2.74
CA THR A 44 -4.72 11.64 -3.52
C THR A 44 -3.52 12.14 -4.29
N ASN A 45 -3.74 12.53 -5.56
CA ASN A 45 -2.74 13.25 -6.31
C ASN A 45 -2.75 14.71 -5.84
N THR A 46 -1.76 15.06 -5.05
CA THR A 46 -1.62 16.43 -4.51
C THR A 46 -0.74 17.31 -5.38
N GLY A 47 -0.27 16.79 -6.50
CA GLY A 47 0.53 17.54 -7.44
C GLY A 47 -0.32 18.28 -8.48
N ASP A 48 0.33 18.76 -9.51
CA ASP A 48 -0.32 19.53 -10.58
C ASP A 48 -0.18 18.86 -11.95
N ALA A 49 0.31 17.63 -11.99
CA ALA A 49 0.35 16.81 -13.20
C ALA A 49 -0.33 15.47 -12.91
N LYS A 50 -0.73 14.77 -13.96
CA LYS A 50 -1.40 13.47 -13.84
C LYS A 50 -0.46 12.46 -13.20
N LEU A 51 -0.98 11.74 -12.21
CA LEU A 51 -0.23 10.73 -11.46
C LEU A 51 -0.43 9.36 -12.09
N TYR A 52 0.67 8.66 -12.34
CA TYR A 52 0.65 7.27 -12.81
C TYR A 52 1.42 6.41 -11.83
N ILE A 53 0.79 5.35 -11.35
CA ILE A 53 1.47 4.33 -10.58
C ILE A 53 2.03 3.33 -11.58
N HIS A 54 3.35 3.09 -11.52
CA HIS A 54 4.01 2.20 -12.46
C HIS A 54 4.09 0.77 -11.93
N GLN A 55 4.37 0.63 -10.63
CA GLN A 55 4.62 -0.67 -10.04
C GLN A 55 4.47 -0.56 -8.53
N ILE A 56 4.02 -1.65 -7.91
CA ILE A 56 4.00 -1.76 -6.46
C ILE A 56 4.75 -3.02 -6.06
N LEU A 57 5.75 -2.84 -5.21
CA LEU A 57 6.57 -3.93 -4.71
C LEU A 57 6.30 -4.12 -3.22
N THR A 58 6.22 -5.35 -2.78
CA THR A 58 6.03 -5.69 -1.38
C THR A 58 7.25 -6.45 -0.87
N SER A 59 7.55 -6.27 0.41
CA SER A 59 8.69 -6.97 1.03
C SER A 59 8.39 -8.43 1.35
N CYS A 60 7.16 -8.87 1.13
CA CYS A 60 6.74 -10.23 1.42
C CYS A 60 5.97 -10.80 0.23
N GLY A 61 6.36 -11.99 -0.24
CA GLY A 61 5.61 -12.68 -1.28
C GLY A 61 4.21 -13.12 -0.84
N CYS A 62 3.92 -13.01 0.45
CA CYS A 62 2.59 -13.30 1.01
C CYS A 62 1.58 -12.17 0.77
N THR A 63 2.01 -11.08 0.17
CA THR A 63 1.17 -9.89 -0.02
C THR A 63 0.96 -9.65 -1.50
N THR A 64 -0.30 -9.51 -1.90
CA THR A 64 -0.67 -9.15 -3.26
C THR A 64 -1.36 -7.80 -3.26
N ASN A 65 -1.36 -7.13 -4.39
CA ASN A 65 -1.94 -5.80 -4.50
C ASN A 65 -2.64 -5.61 -5.83
N SER A 66 -3.53 -4.61 -5.85
CA SER A 66 -4.21 -4.16 -7.04
C SER A 66 -4.26 -2.63 -6.99
N PHE A 67 -3.93 -1.98 -8.09
CA PHE A 67 -3.87 -0.53 -8.15
C PHE A 67 -4.39 -0.02 -9.50
N PRO A 68 -4.85 1.25 -9.55
CA PRO A 68 -5.36 1.80 -10.80
C PRO A 68 -4.23 2.02 -11.78
N THR A 69 -4.44 1.57 -13.03
CA THR A 69 -3.47 1.76 -14.11
C THR A 69 -3.75 3.02 -14.93
N ARG A 70 -4.89 3.66 -14.68
CA ARG A 70 -5.23 4.93 -15.33
C ARG A 70 -4.49 6.09 -14.66
N GLY A 71 -4.37 7.20 -15.37
CA GLY A 71 -3.84 8.42 -14.76
C GLY A 71 -4.82 9.02 -13.78
N ILE A 72 -4.30 9.51 -12.67
CA ILE A 72 -5.08 10.17 -11.62
C ILE A 72 -4.88 11.67 -11.76
N GLU A 73 -5.98 12.37 -11.98
CA GLU A 73 -5.92 13.83 -12.18
C GLU A 73 -5.51 14.56 -10.91
N PRO A 74 -4.92 15.76 -11.02
CA PRO A 74 -4.64 16.57 -9.82
C PRO A 74 -5.89 16.76 -8.98
N GLY A 75 -5.77 16.50 -7.68
CA GLY A 75 -6.87 16.57 -6.72
C GLY A 75 -7.74 15.33 -6.66
N GLU A 76 -7.57 14.39 -7.57
CA GLU A 76 -8.33 13.16 -7.60
C GLU A 76 -7.75 12.13 -6.65
N SER A 77 -8.61 11.31 -6.07
CA SER A 77 -8.23 10.21 -5.17
C SER A 77 -8.56 8.87 -5.79
N ASP A 78 -7.83 7.86 -5.39
CA ASP A 78 -8.12 6.48 -5.76
C ASP A 78 -7.57 5.55 -4.68
N THR A 79 -7.65 4.26 -4.91
CA THR A 79 -7.41 3.26 -3.87
C THR A 79 -6.47 2.17 -4.37
N ILE A 80 -5.56 1.77 -3.49
CA ILE A 80 -4.73 0.58 -3.67
C ILE A 80 -5.27 -0.48 -2.73
N PHE A 81 -5.60 -1.65 -3.29
CA PHE A 81 -6.10 -2.78 -2.50
C PHE A 81 -4.95 -3.73 -2.21
N VAL A 82 -4.88 -4.21 -0.98
CA VAL A 82 -3.80 -5.08 -0.52
C VAL A 82 -4.40 -6.29 0.18
N THR A 83 -3.88 -7.46 -0.15
CA THR A 83 -4.29 -8.71 0.50
C THR A 83 -3.06 -9.38 1.10
N TYR A 84 -3.12 -9.66 2.38
CA TYR A 84 -2.11 -10.42 3.10
C TYR A 84 -2.61 -11.84 3.30
N ASN A 85 -1.84 -12.81 2.85
CA ASN A 85 -2.16 -14.23 3.00
C ASN A 85 -1.16 -14.87 3.95
N GLY A 86 -1.60 -15.16 5.17
CA GLY A 86 -0.77 -15.76 6.21
C GLY A 86 -0.81 -17.28 6.25
N THR A 87 -1.39 -17.91 5.23
CA THR A 87 -1.63 -19.37 5.24
C THR A 87 -0.36 -20.19 5.48
N ASN A 88 0.74 -19.77 4.86
CA ASN A 88 2.02 -20.50 4.99
C ASN A 88 3.03 -19.76 5.86
N LYS A 89 2.54 -18.87 6.73
CA LYS A 89 3.41 -18.09 7.59
C LYS A 89 3.36 -18.60 9.03
N ALA A 90 4.51 -18.54 9.69
CA ALA A 90 4.58 -18.84 11.11
C ALA A 90 3.87 -17.76 11.91
N PRO A 91 3.22 -18.14 13.03
CA PRO A 91 2.60 -17.15 13.90
C PRO A 91 3.64 -16.18 14.45
N LYS A 92 3.43 -14.89 14.24
CA LYS A 92 4.30 -13.83 14.75
C LYS A 92 3.72 -12.46 14.48
N LYS A 93 4.28 -11.47 15.13
CA LYS A 93 4.07 -10.07 14.74
C LYS A 93 4.83 -9.81 13.44
N PHE A 94 4.23 -9.02 12.57
CA PHE A 94 4.86 -8.72 11.29
C PHE A 94 4.63 -7.27 10.90
N ARG A 95 5.51 -6.79 10.02
CA ARG A 95 5.38 -5.50 9.36
C ARG A 95 5.90 -5.68 7.95
N THR A 96 5.07 -5.39 6.98
CA THR A 96 5.39 -5.53 5.56
C THR A 96 5.40 -4.17 4.91
N SER A 97 6.45 -3.85 4.18
CA SER A 97 6.53 -2.62 3.43
C SER A 97 5.93 -2.81 2.04
N ILE A 98 5.25 -1.78 1.58
CA ILE A 98 4.64 -1.70 0.26
C ILE A 98 5.22 -0.46 -0.39
N THR A 99 6.02 -0.65 -1.43
CA THR A 99 6.70 0.45 -2.12
C THR A 99 5.98 0.76 -3.41
N ILE A 100 5.49 1.98 -3.52
CA ILE A 100 4.76 2.45 -4.68
C ILE A 100 5.72 3.23 -5.57
N HIS A 101 5.93 2.75 -6.78
CA HIS A 101 6.71 3.44 -7.81
C HIS A 101 5.76 4.21 -8.69
N SER A 102 6.00 5.50 -8.84
CA SER A 102 5.13 6.39 -9.61
C SER A 102 5.93 7.52 -10.23
N ASN A 103 5.26 8.37 -10.98
CA ASN A 103 5.85 9.59 -11.52
C ASN A 103 5.70 10.78 -10.57
N ALA A 104 5.41 10.54 -9.30
CA ALA A 104 5.33 11.59 -8.29
C ALA A 104 6.69 12.21 -8.02
N LYS A 105 6.71 13.35 -7.32
CA LYS A 105 7.95 14.02 -6.93
C LYS A 105 8.89 13.08 -6.19
N ASN A 106 8.33 12.26 -5.30
CA ASN A 106 9.05 11.15 -4.71
C ASN A 106 8.64 9.89 -5.49
N GLU A 107 9.53 9.42 -6.34
CA GLU A 107 9.25 8.29 -7.23
C GLU A 107 8.98 6.99 -6.48
N MET A 108 9.43 6.87 -5.24
CA MET A 108 9.20 5.72 -4.40
C MET A 108 8.59 6.16 -3.09
N THR A 109 7.36 5.75 -2.85
CA THR A 109 6.64 6.05 -1.60
C THR A 109 6.34 4.73 -0.91
N ARG A 110 6.60 4.65 0.40
CA ARG A 110 6.34 3.44 1.16
C ARG A 110 5.18 3.62 2.11
N VAL A 111 4.34 2.59 2.14
CA VAL A 111 3.33 2.42 3.16
C VAL A 111 3.52 1.03 3.78
N TYR A 112 2.87 0.78 4.90
CA TYR A 112 3.11 -0.43 5.66
C TYR A 112 1.81 -1.06 6.11
N ILE A 113 1.81 -2.39 6.13
CA ILE A 113 0.81 -3.13 6.88
C ILE A 113 1.52 -3.82 8.02
N LYS A 114 0.84 -3.93 9.15
CA LYS A 114 1.36 -4.65 10.31
C LYS A 114 0.23 -5.42 10.95
N GLY A 115 0.59 -6.37 11.78
CA GLY A 115 -0.38 -7.17 12.48
C GLY A 115 0.30 -8.23 13.30
N GLU A 116 -0.51 -9.07 13.91
CA GLU A 116 -0.02 -10.21 14.66
C GLU A 116 -0.81 -11.44 14.24
N GLN A 117 -0.12 -12.43 13.68
CA GLN A 117 -0.71 -13.71 13.39
C GLN A 117 -0.54 -14.60 14.61
N LEU A 118 -1.67 -15.07 15.12
CA LEU A 118 -1.68 -15.89 16.32
C LEU A 118 -1.48 -17.35 15.96
N ALA A 119 -1.01 -18.12 16.95
CA ALA A 119 -0.89 -19.55 16.77
C ALA A 119 -2.26 -20.16 16.51
N ARG A 120 -2.32 -21.12 15.62
CA ARG A 120 -3.55 -21.83 15.34
C ARG A 120 -3.94 -22.62 16.58
N PRO A 121 -5.17 -22.47 17.11
CA PRO A 121 -5.57 -23.23 18.26
C PRO A 121 -5.58 -24.71 17.92
N VAL A 122 -4.99 -25.52 18.78
CA VAL A 122 -5.03 -26.97 18.60
C VAL A 122 -6.46 -27.40 18.91
N LYS A 123 -7.10 -28.02 17.93
CA LYS A 123 -8.45 -28.54 18.14
C LYS A 123 -8.35 -29.77 19.06
N GLU A 124 -9.27 -29.84 19.98
CA GLU A 124 -9.28 -30.94 20.91
C GLU A 124 -9.28 -32.29 20.22
N THR A 125 -9.95 -32.40 19.09
CA THR A 125 -9.97 -33.61 18.32
C THR A 125 -8.60 -33.98 17.73
N GLU A 126 -7.69 -33.04 17.63
CA GLU A 126 -6.34 -33.32 17.12
C GLU A 126 -5.46 -33.95 18.20
N ILE A 127 -5.87 -33.84 19.45
CA ILE A 127 -5.09 -34.37 20.56
C ILE A 127 -5.43 -35.80 20.84
N ILE A 128 -6.63 -36.21 20.54
CA ILE A 128 -7.16 -37.49 20.94
C ILE A 128 -6.54 -38.67 20.25
N GLU A 129 -6.10 -38.50 19.07
CA GLU A 129 -5.63 -39.66 18.34
C GLU A 129 -4.36 -40.25 18.83
N VAL A 130 -3.80 -39.74 19.83
CA VAL A 130 -2.56 -40.28 20.34
C VAL A 130 -2.76 -41.56 21.12
N GLU A 131 -3.92 -41.97 21.37
CA GLU A 131 -4.15 -43.06 22.13
C GLU A 131 -3.79 -44.24 21.55
N GLU A 132 -3.22 -45.05 22.06
CA GLU A 132 -2.90 -46.20 21.68
C GLU A 132 -3.33 -47.22 21.99
#